data_b0ff920d5865ba0ec3badcdd367d3e4e
#
_entry.id   b0ff920d5865ba0ec3badcdd367d3e4e
#
_cell.length_a   1.000
_cell.length_b   1.000
_cell.length_c   1.000
_cell.angle_alpha   90.00
_cell.angle_beta   90.00
_cell.angle_gamma   90.00
#
_symmetry.space_group_name_H-M   'P 1'
#
loop_
_entity.id
_entity.type
_entity.pdbx_description
1 polymer ?
#
loop_
_entity_poly.entity_id
_entity_poly.type
_entity_poly.pdbx_seq_one_letter_code
_entity_poly.pdbx_strand_id
1 'polypeptide(L)'
;MRQKFVDKIYMREVTDSVWYCEKDEKINGYIALKYIKSISKPLTAYCNGKKYVGLDNGFSILEYLPEGKNYNCRIFFNTENQPLCFYFDINNGTGIENDIPWYDDLYLDVTMECPTITDSFYYIRLDDEFEFKKAKKEGLIDEETYNKGYMVAEKLMKELKEQKNDIVKRCQFDLFRIKQKLGL
;
A
#
# COMPACT_ATOMS: atom_id res chain seq x y z
N MET A 1 9.38 -15.32 -3.41
CA MET A 1 8.86 -14.00 -3.84
C MET A 1 7.53 -14.21 -4.53
N ARG A 2 6.62 -13.27 -4.40
CA ARG A 2 5.28 -13.32 -5.02
C ARG A 2 5.08 -12.08 -5.88
N GLN A 3 4.98 -12.27 -7.21
CA GLN A 3 4.66 -11.17 -8.11
C GLN A 3 3.22 -10.68 -7.88
N LYS A 4 3.06 -9.40 -7.62
CA LYS A 4 1.77 -8.72 -7.46
C LYS A 4 1.59 -7.66 -8.53
N PHE A 5 0.42 -7.61 -9.15
CA PHE A 5 0.05 -6.65 -10.20
C PHE A 5 -0.83 -5.55 -9.63
N VAL A 6 -0.60 -4.32 -10.04
CA VAL A 6 -1.35 -3.15 -9.51
C VAL A 6 -2.80 -3.07 -10.00
N ASP A 7 -3.18 -3.80 -11.05
CA ASP A 7 -4.59 -3.92 -11.51
C ASP A 7 -5.41 -4.87 -10.63
N LYS A 8 -4.77 -5.76 -9.86
CA LYS A 8 -5.45 -6.78 -9.06
C LYS A 8 -5.85 -6.26 -7.69
N ILE A 9 -7.03 -6.67 -7.26
CA ILE A 9 -7.48 -6.56 -5.87
C ILE A 9 -7.41 -7.95 -5.26
N TYR A 10 -6.53 -8.13 -4.27
CA TYR A 10 -6.29 -9.44 -3.65
C TYR A 10 -7.26 -9.76 -2.50
N MET A 11 -8.25 -8.87 -2.27
CA MET A 11 -9.33 -9.06 -1.32
C MET A 11 -10.54 -9.65 -2.04
N ARG A 12 -10.80 -10.93 -1.80
CA ARG A 12 -11.89 -11.71 -2.45
C ARG A 12 -13.30 -11.20 -2.15
N GLU A 13 -13.43 -10.40 -1.11
CA GLU A 13 -14.69 -9.76 -0.73
C GLU A 13 -15.12 -8.67 -1.71
N VAL A 14 -14.18 -8.05 -2.43
CA VAL A 14 -14.48 -7.04 -3.45
C VAL A 14 -15.06 -7.72 -4.68
N THR A 15 -16.29 -7.32 -5.07
CA THR A 15 -17.03 -7.92 -6.17
C THR A 15 -17.11 -7.02 -7.40
N ASP A 16 -17.00 -5.69 -7.24
CA ASP A 16 -16.94 -4.73 -8.34
C ASP A 16 -16.10 -3.51 -7.98
N SER A 17 -15.30 -3.03 -8.93
CA SER A 17 -14.42 -1.86 -8.74
C SER A 17 -14.13 -1.17 -10.07
N VAL A 18 -13.80 0.13 -9.99
CA VAL A 18 -13.14 0.86 -11.07
C VAL A 18 -11.65 0.83 -10.81
N TRP A 19 -10.87 0.54 -11.85
CA TRP A 19 -9.42 0.62 -11.81
C TRP A 19 -8.92 1.67 -12.81
N TYR A 20 -7.90 2.41 -12.40
CA TYR A 20 -7.18 3.39 -13.22
C TYR A 20 -5.71 3.41 -12.83
N CYS A 21 -4.82 3.56 -13.79
CA CYS A 21 -3.39 3.68 -13.56
C CYS A 21 -2.77 4.72 -14.52
N GLU A 22 -1.79 5.46 -14.02
CA GLU A 22 -1.00 6.38 -14.84
C GLU A 22 0.45 6.42 -14.36
N LYS A 23 1.37 6.76 -15.27
CA LYS A 23 2.75 7.10 -14.93
C LYS A 23 2.80 8.49 -14.31
N ASP A 24 3.54 8.66 -13.23
CA ASP A 24 3.76 9.95 -12.57
C ASP A 24 5.25 10.24 -12.45
N GLU A 25 5.71 11.32 -13.09
CA GLU A 25 7.13 11.69 -13.11
C GLU A 25 7.66 12.15 -11.76
N LYS A 26 6.79 12.71 -10.90
CA LYS A 26 7.20 13.23 -9.58
C LYS A 26 7.62 12.13 -8.61
N ILE A 27 7.02 10.94 -8.74
CA ILE A 27 7.42 9.77 -7.95
C ILE A 27 8.37 8.86 -8.74
N ASN A 28 8.63 9.19 -10.01
CA ASN A 28 9.32 8.31 -10.95
C ASN A 28 8.73 6.90 -10.88
N GLY A 29 7.44 6.74 -11.27
CA GLY A 29 6.77 5.46 -11.13
C GLY A 29 5.31 5.52 -11.54
N TYR A 30 4.47 4.71 -10.90
CA TYR A 30 3.05 4.59 -11.23
C TYR A 30 2.17 4.93 -10.03
N ILE A 31 1.02 5.57 -10.33
CA ILE A 31 -0.08 5.76 -9.39
C ILE A 31 -1.31 5.04 -9.94
N ALA A 32 -1.93 4.21 -9.13
CA ALA A 32 -3.16 3.53 -9.48
C ALA A 32 -4.26 3.83 -8.46
N LEU A 33 -5.49 3.96 -8.92
CA LEU A 33 -6.69 4.09 -8.09
C LEU A 33 -7.59 2.87 -8.30
N LYS A 34 -8.06 2.28 -7.22
CA LYS A 34 -9.12 1.28 -7.19
C LYS A 34 -10.28 1.84 -6.38
N TYR A 35 -11.37 2.20 -7.05
CA TYR A 35 -12.60 2.64 -6.39
C TYR A 35 -13.54 1.45 -6.21
N ILE A 36 -13.92 1.17 -4.98
CA ILE A 36 -14.71 -0.01 -4.61
C ILE A 36 -16.19 0.28 -4.78
N LYS A 37 -16.79 -0.27 -5.82
CA LYS A 37 -18.22 -0.12 -6.08
C LYS A 37 -19.06 -1.08 -5.23
N SER A 38 -18.57 -2.32 -5.07
CA SER A 38 -19.30 -3.36 -4.35
C SER A 38 -18.35 -4.29 -3.61
N ILE A 39 -18.74 -4.65 -2.39
CA ILE A 39 -18.04 -5.60 -1.53
C ILE A 39 -19.08 -6.51 -0.86
N SER A 40 -18.83 -7.82 -0.81
CA SER A 40 -19.76 -8.81 -0.26
C SER A 40 -19.99 -8.68 1.25
N LYS A 41 -18.99 -8.17 1.95
CA LYS A 41 -19.04 -7.79 3.37
C LYS A 41 -17.92 -6.80 3.70
N PRO A 42 -18.13 -5.83 4.61
CA PRO A 42 -17.10 -4.91 5.02
C PRO A 42 -15.88 -5.65 5.60
N LEU A 43 -14.69 -5.20 5.21
CA LEU A 43 -13.44 -5.67 5.83
C LEU A 43 -13.12 -4.79 7.04
N THR A 44 -12.85 -5.44 8.15
CA THR A 44 -12.54 -4.75 9.41
C THR A 44 -11.11 -5.03 9.84
N ALA A 45 -10.46 -4.02 10.39
CA ALA A 45 -9.13 -4.09 10.96
C ALA A 45 -9.11 -3.59 12.40
N TYR A 46 -7.98 -3.78 13.07
CA TYR A 46 -7.76 -3.31 14.43
C TYR A 46 -6.49 -2.49 14.47
N CYS A 47 -6.57 -1.29 15.03
CA CYS A 47 -5.42 -0.47 15.33
C CYS A 47 -5.45 -0.10 16.80
N ASN A 48 -4.38 -0.40 17.54
CA ASN A 48 -4.26 -0.14 18.98
C ASN A 48 -5.49 -0.60 19.79
N GLY A 49 -5.99 -1.81 19.48
CA GLY A 49 -7.16 -2.41 20.13
C GLY A 49 -8.53 -1.84 19.70
N LYS A 50 -8.58 -0.80 18.88
CA LYS A 50 -9.82 -0.22 18.34
C LYS A 50 -10.14 -0.86 16.99
N LYS A 51 -11.37 -1.37 16.86
CA LYS A 51 -11.89 -1.91 15.61
C LYS A 51 -12.35 -0.79 14.69
N TYR A 52 -12.00 -0.88 13.40
CA TYR A 52 -12.49 0.04 12.38
C TYR A 52 -12.83 -0.69 11.08
N VAL A 53 -13.61 -0.06 10.21
CA VAL A 53 -13.89 -0.55 8.86
C VAL A 53 -12.75 -0.08 7.95
N GLY A 54 -11.93 -1.02 7.48
CA GLY A 54 -10.78 -0.74 6.61
C GLY A 54 -11.14 -0.69 5.13
N LEU A 55 -12.22 -1.38 4.71
CA LEU A 55 -12.72 -1.36 3.33
C LEU A 55 -14.21 -1.65 3.28
N ASP A 56 -14.95 -0.84 2.50
CA ASP A 56 -16.38 -0.98 2.25
C ASP A 56 -16.75 -0.39 0.88
N ASN A 57 -18.03 -0.42 0.54
CA ASN A 57 -18.56 0.24 -0.66
C ASN A 57 -18.23 1.74 -0.65
N GLY A 58 -17.82 2.28 -1.79
CA GLY A 58 -17.45 3.68 -1.94
C GLY A 58 -16.06 4.04 -1.43
N PHE A 59 -15.33 3.11 -0.81
CA PHE A 59 -13.93 3.31 -0.41
C PHE A 59 -13.01 3.33 -1.63
N SER A 60 -11.81 3.85 -1.41
CA SER A 60 -10.79 3.92 -2.45
C SER A 60 -9.47 3.36 -1.95
N ILE A 61 -8.74 2.68 -2.83
CA ILE A 61 -7.36 2.27 -2.60
C ILE A 61 -6.50 3.03 -3.61
N LEU A 62 -5.65 3.92 -3.12
CA LEU A 62 -4.64 4.59 -3.94
C LEU A 62 -3.32 3.85 -3.77
N GLU A 63 -2.75 3.39 -4.88
CA GLU A 63 -1.52 2.60 -4.87
C GLU A 63 -0.40 3.35 -5.59
N TYR A 64 0.76 3.42 -4.96
CA TYR A 64 1.98 4.00 -5.49
C TYR A 64 3.01 2.92 -5.71
N LEU A 65 3.62 2.92 -6.88
CA LEU A 65 4.73 2.05 -7.24
C LEU A 65 5.92 2.90 -7.71
N PRO A 66 6.70 3.50 -6.78
CA PRO A 66 7.87 4.30 -7.13
C PRO A 66 9.02 3.40 -7.57
N GLU A 67 9.60 3.69 -8.73
CA GLU A 67 10.77 2.97 -9.24
C GLU A 67 12.00 3.19 -8.33
N GLY A 68 12.74 2.13 -8.05
CA GLY A 68 14.00 2.18 -7.30
C GLY A 68 13.88 2.40 -5.78
N LYS A 69 12.66 2.49 -5.23
CA LYS A 69 12.46 2.62 -3.78
C LYS A 69 12.44 1.29 -3.02
N ASN A 70 12.23 0.18 -3.73
CA ASN A 70 12.04 -1.17 -3.17
C ASN A 70 10.89 -1.29 -2.16
N TYR A 71 9.87 -0.46 -2.32
CA TYR A 71 8.57 -0.61 -1.71
C TYR A 71 7.48 -0.04 -2.63
N ASN A 72 6.27 -0.53 -2.50
CA ASN A 72 5.04 0.12 -2.98
C ASN A 72 4.20 0.53 -1.77
N CYS A 73 3.22 1.39 -2.00
CA CYS A 73 2.34 1.86 -0.94
C CYS A 73 0.89 1.79 -1.39
N ARG A 74 0.05 1.09 -0.64
CA ARG A 74 -1.41 1.09 -0.78
C ARG A 74 -2.02 1.90 0.35
N ILE A 75 -2.83 2.90 0.01
CA ILE A 75 -3.49 3.76 0.97
C ILE A 75 -4.98 3.54 0.87
N PHE A 76 -5.58 3.15 1.97
CA PHE A 76 -7.02 2.91 2.08
C PHE A 76 -7.71 4.19 2.53
N PHE A 77 -8.69 4.63 1.77
CA PHE A 77 -9.49 5.83 2.05
C PHE A 77 -10.95 5.48 2.24
N ASN A 78 -11.59 6.09 3.24
CA ASN A 78 -13.03 5.97 3.44
C ASN A 78 -13.83 6.82 2.42
N THR A 79 -15.16 6.82 2.53
CA THR A 79 -16.06 7.60 1.65
C THR A 79 -15.88 9.11 1.76
N GLU A 80 -15.32 9.61 2.87
CA GLU A 80 -14.99 11.02 3.10
C GLU A 80 -13.59 11.39 2.58
N ASN A 81 -12.92 10.48 1.87
CA ASN A 81 -11.55 10.63 1.39
C ASN A 81 -10.50 10.82 2.49
N GLN A 82 -10.74 10.26 3.67
CA GLN A 82 -9.81 10.28 4.78
C GLN A 82 -8.96 9.02 4.74
N PRO A 83 -7.62 9.12 4.85
CA PRO A 83 -6.76 7.95 4.88
C PRO A 83 -6.91 7.20 6.20
N LEU A 84 -7.11 5.89 6.12
CA LEU A 84 -7.27 5.00 7.27
C LEU A 84 -5.99 4.22 7.56
N CYS A 85 -5.35 3.71 6.51
CA CYS A 85 -4.16 2.89 6.60
C CYS A 85 -3.28 3.09 5.38
N PHE A 86 -1.98 3.18 5.63
CA PHE A 86 -0.91 3.14 4.64
C PHE A 86 -0.21 1.80 4.80
N TYR A 87 -0.25 1.00 3.76
CA TYR A 87 0.32 -0.34 3.72
C TYR A 87 1.46 -0.37 2.71
N PHE A 88 2.68 -0.50 3.21
CA PHE A 88 3.88 -0.53 2.40
C PHE A 88 4.39 -1.96 2.30
N ASP A 89 4.24 -2.59 1.13
CA ASP A 89 4.88 -3.87 0.86
C ASP A 89 6.35 -3.61 0.46
N ILE A 90 7.29 -4.20 1.18
CA ILE A 90 8.71 -4.18 0.79
C ILE A 90 8.89 -5.13 -0.39
N ASN A 91 9.56 -4.66 -1.45
CA ASN A 91 9.69 -5.43 -2.68
C ASN A 91 11.14 -5.55 -3.16
N ASN A 92 11.41 -6.55 -4.01
CA ASN A 92 12.73 -6.79 -4.59
C ASN A 92 12.88 -6.24 -6.02
N GLY A 93 11.92 -5.47 -6.46
CA GLY A 93 11.92 -4.86 -7.79
C GLY A 93 10.53 -4.69 -8.35
N THR A 94 10.47 -3.93 -9.41
CA THR A 94 9.24 -3.57 -10.12
C THR A 94 9.43 -3.77 -11.61
N GLY A 95 8.35 -3.94 -12.35
CA GLY A 95 8.37 -4.03 -13.80
C GLY A 95 7.00 -3.76 -14.41
N ILE A 96 6.93 -3.98 -15.73
CA ILE A 96 5.69 -3.85 -16.50
C ILE A 96 5.50 -5.13 -17.31
N GLU A 97 4.31 -5.66 -17.31
CA GLU A 97 3.89 -6.78 -18.15
C GLU A 97 2.50 -6.48 -18.74
N ASN A 98 2.38 -6.53 -20.07
CA ASN A 98 1.15 -6.17 -20.79
C ASN A 98 0.57 -4.80 -20.38
N ASP A 99 1.43 -3.78 -20.26
CA ASP A 99 1.11 -2.43 -19.82
C ASP A 99 0.61 -2.32 -18.37
N ILE A 100 0.72 -3.39 -17.59
CA ILE A 100 0.32 -3.44 -16.18
C ILE A 100 1.59 -3.45 -15.32
N PRO A 101 1.77 -2.45 -14.42
CA PRO A 101 2.87 -2.46 -13.48
C PRO A 101 2.72 -3.58 -12.44
N TRP A 102 3.85 -4.15 -12.04
CA TRP A 102 3.94 -5.19 -11.02
C TRP A 102 5.14 -4.99 -10.10
N TYR A 103 5.16 -5.70 -8.97
CA TYR A 103 6.28 -5.75 -8.03
C TYR A 103 6.45 -7.15 -7.43
N ASP A 104 7.69 -7.47 -7.04
CA ASP A 104 8.02 -8.72 -6.34
C ASP A 104 7.98 -8.52 -4.82
N ASP A 105 6.90 -8.96 -4.20
CA ASP A 105 6.66 -8.89 -2.76
C ASP A 105 7.65 -9.77 -1.98
N LEU A 106 8.28 -9.20 -0.96
CA LEU A 106 9.24 -9.86 -0.06
C LEU A 106 8.63 -10.41 1.23
N TYR A 107 7.32 -10.38 1.39
CA TYR A 107 6.63 -10.82 2.62
C TYR A 107 6.97 -9.97 3.87
N LEU A 108 7.46 -8.78 3.73
CA LEU A 108 7.77 -7.86 4.83
C LEU A 108 7.04 -6.55 4.58
N ASP A 109 6.26 -6.12 5.55
CA ASP A 109 5.40 -4.97 5.39
C ASP A 109 5.67 -3.92 6.47
N VAL A 110 5.52 -2.65 6.10
CA VAL A 110 5.45 -1.54 7.05
C VAL A 110 4.05 -0.96 6.98
N THR A 111 3.34 -0.93 8.09
CA THR A 111 2.01 -0.33 8.16
C THR A 111 2.03 0.95 8.98
N MET A 112 1.27 1.94 8.53
CA MET A 112 1.02 3.18 9.26
C MET A 112 -0.49 3.42 9.29
N GLU A 113 -1.07 3.34 10.48
CA GLU A 113 -2.51 3.44 10.69
C GLU A 113 -2.88 4.67 11.52
N CYS A 114 -4.00 5.30 11.14
CA CYS A 114 -4.65 6.36 11.91
C CYS A 114 -5.99 5.82 12.39
N PRO A 115 -6.12 5.32 13.64
CA PRO A 115 -7.28 4.58 14.11
C PRO A 115 -8.54 5.43 14.29
N THR A 116 -8.39 6.76 14.39
CA THR A 116 -9.50 7.71 14.38
C THR A 116 -9.05 9.04 13.76
N ILE A 117 -10.00 9.76 13.17
CA ILE A 117 -9.79 11.10 12.61
C ILE A 117 -9.29 12.11 13.67
N THR A 118 -9.51 11.81 14.94
CA THR A 118 -9.12 12.65 16.08
C THR A 118 -7.77 12.26 16.68
N ASP A 119 -7.21 11.11 16.33
CA ASP A 119 -5.92 10.69 16.83
C ASP A 119 -4.80 11.38 16.02
N SER A 120 -4.03 12.24 16.69
CA SER A 120 -2.89 12.95 16.11
C SER A 120 -1.66 12.07 15.91
N PHE A 121 -1.73 10.78 16.21
CA PHE A 121 -0.61 9.85 16.15
C PHE A 121 -0.89 8.70 15.22
N TYR A 122 0.03 8.48 14.26
CA TYR A 122 0.06 7.29 13.44
C TYR A 122 0.78 6.16 14.18
N TYR A 123 0.18 4.97 14.13
CA TYR A 123 0.83 3.74 14.61
C TYR A 123 1.63 3.14 13.46
N ILE A 124 2.97 3.15 13.58
CA ILE A 124 3.88 2.61 12.57
C ILE A 124 4.41 1.27 13.08
N ARG A 125 4.18 0.20 12.32
CA ARG A 125 4.59 -1.16 12.67
C ARG A 125 5.38 -1.79 11.53
N LEU A 126 6.21 -2.76 11.89
CA LEU A 126 6.77 -3.74 10.98
C LEU A 126 5.92 -5.01 11.11
N ASP A 127 5.32 -5.45 10.02
CA ASP A 127 4.42 -6.59 9.98
C ASP A 127 5.02 -7.72 9.11
N ASP A 128 4.52 -8.95 9.30
CA ASP A 128 4.85 -10.14 8.53
C ASP A 128 6.32 -10.60 8.62
N GLU A 129 7.08 -10.16 9.67
CA GLU A 129 8.45 -10.61 9.91
C GLU A 129 8.59 -12.14 9.99
N PHE A 130 7.55 -12.83 10.48
CA PHE A 130 7.57 -14.28 10.58
C PHE A 130 7.61 -14.93 9.19
N GLU A 131 6.78 -14.46 8.26
CA GLU A 131 6.73 -14.89 6.86
C GLU A 131 8.05 -14.60 6.15
N PHE A 132 8.61 -13.41 6.38
CA PHE A 132 9.89 -13.02 5.81
C PHE A 132 11.06 -13.89 6.30
N LYS A 133 11.14 -14.15 7.62
CA LYS A 133 12.12 -15.06 8.22
C LYS A 133 11.95 -16.49 7.72
N LYS A 134 10.69 -16.93 7.54
CA LYS A 134 10.38 -18.24 6.97
C LYS A 134 10.85 -18.35 5.52
N ALA A 135 10.56 -17.35 4.67
CA ALA A 135 11.01 -17.31 3.28
C ALA A 135 12.54 -17.41 3.17
N LYS A 136 13.28 -16.74 4.07
CA LYS A 136 14.73 -16.87 4.16
C LYS A 136 15.16 -18.29 4.53
N LYS A 137 14.55 -18.89 5.55
CA LYS A 137 14.86 -20.25 6.02
C LYS A 137 14.59 -21.31 4.95
N GLU A 138 13.55 -21.12 4.14
CA GLU A 138 13.16 -22.00 3.04
C GLU A 138 13.98 -21.77 1.75
N GLY A 139 14.91 -20.82 1.74
CA GLY A 139 15.75 -20.51 0.57
C GLY A 139 14.99 -19.80 -0.57
N LEU A 140 13.80 -19.26 -0.30
CA LEU A 140 13.02 -18.49 -1.28
C LEU A 140 13.62 -17.10 -1.54
N ILE A 141 14.38 -16.58 -0.59
CA ILE A 141 15.19 -15.37 -0.69
C ILE A 141 16.60 -15.63 -0.16
N ASP A 142 17.58 -14.99 -0.76
CA ASP A 142 18.98 -15.10 -0.33
C ASP A 142 19.32 -14.14 0.82
N GLU A 143 20.56 -14.20 1.32
CA GLU A 143 21.04 -13.35 2.41
C GLU A 143 21.05 -11.87 2.05
N GLU A 144 21.43 -11.56 0.82
CA GLU A 144 21.52 -10.18 0.34
C GLU A 144 20.12 -9.55 0.29
N THR A 145 19.15 -10.22 -0.31
CA THR A 145 17.75 -9.81 -0.40
C THR A 145 17.12 -9.66 1.00
N TYR A 146 17.42 -10.58 1.91
CA TYR A 146 16.93 -10.52 3.29
C TYR A 146 17.46 -9.29 4.03
N ASN A 147 18.77 -9.02 3.97
CA ASN A 147 19.36 -7.87 4.61
C ASN A 147 18.88 -6.55 3.98
N LYS A 148 18.73 -6.52 2.64
CA LYS A 148 18.18 -5.39 1.90
C LYS A 148 16.74 -5.08 2.34
N GLY A 149 15.88 -6.11 2.51
CA GLY A 149 14.50 -5.94 2.96
C GLY A 149 14.41 -5.20 4.29
N TYR A 150 15.18 -5.61 5.31
CA TYR A 150 15.22 -4.89 6.59
C TYR A 150 15.76 -3.48 6.46
N MET A 151 16.84 -3.27 5.70
CA MET A 151 17.38 -1.92 5.46
C MET A 151 16.34 -0.97 4.87
N VAL A 152 15.56 -1.44 3.89
CA VAL A 152 14.49 -0.64 3.26
C VAL A 152 13.38 -0.35 4.28
N ALA A 153 12.94 -1.35 5.03
CA ALA A 153 11.89 -1.19 6.04
C ALA A 153 12.29 -0.20 7.15
N GLU A 154 13.50 -0.32 7.70
CA GLU A 154 14.03 0.59 8.73
C GLU A 154 14.14 2.03 8.24
N LYS A 155 14.66 2.24 7.02
CA LYS A 155 14.73 3.56 6.40
C LYS A 155 13.35 4.16 6.21
N LEU A 156 12.39 3.37 5.67
CA LEU A 156 11.01 3.80 5.47
C LEU A 156 10.34 4.18 6.80
N MET A 157 10.45 3.33 7.84
CA MET A 157 9.90 3.63 9.17
C MET A 157 10.47 4.92 9.76
N LYS A 158 11.76 5.19 9.53
CA LYS A 158 12.37 6.45 9.94
C LYS A 158 11.78 7.65 9.18
N GLU A 159 11.66 7.56 7.86
CA GLU A 159 11.05 8.61 7.02
C GLU A 159 9.59 8.90 7.47
N LEU A 160 8.82 7.86 7.80
CA LEU A 160 7.44 7.98 8.29
C LEU A 160 7.38 8.67 9.66
N LYS A 161 8.22 8.25 10.62
CA LYS A 161 8.31 8.88 11.95
C LYS A 161 8.72 10.35 11.89
N GLU A 162 9.60 10.69 10.96
CA GLU A 162 10.06 12.06 10.73
C GLU A 162 9.10 12.88 9.83
N GLN A 163 7.99 12.28 9.38
CA GLN A 163 7.00 12.91 8.47
C GLN A 163 7.62 13.41 7.16
N LYS A 164 8.65 12.70 6.66
CA LYS A 164 9.39 13.08 5.45
C LYS A 164 8.98 12.33 4.19
N ASN A 165 8.11 11.32 4.31
CA ASN A 165 7.70 10.51 3.16
C ASN A 165 6.80 11.30 2.22
N ASP A 166 7.19 11.41 0.95
CA ASP A 166 6.51 12.24 -0.04
C ASP A 166 5.16 11.65 -0.49
N ILE A 167 5.02 10.33 -0.48
CA ILE A 167 3.73 9.67 -0.80
C ILE A 167 2.68 10.06 0.22
N VAL A 168 3.03 10.02 1.52
CA VAL A 168 2.11 10.40 2.60
C VAL A 168 1.66 11.85 2.48
N LYS A 169 2.58 12.76 2.11
CA LYS A 169 2.28 14.21 1.98
C LYS A 169 1.34 14.52 0.81
N ARG A 170 1.43 13.76 -0.29
CA ARG A 170 0.72 14.09 -1.53
C ARG A 170 -0.54 13.26 -1.77
N CYS A 171 -0.77 12.19 -1.02
CA CYS A 171 -1.77 11.17 -1.33
C CYS A 171 -3.21 11.72 -1.45
N GLN A 172 -3.61 12.68 -0.61
CA GLN A 172 -4.93 13.29 -0.71
C GLN A 172 -5.10 14.12 -1.98
N PHE A 173 -4.08 14.89 -2.35
CA PHE A 173 -4.09 15.66 -3.60
C PHE A 173 -4.23 14.72 -4.81
N ASP A 174 -3.45 13.63 -4.86
CA ASP A 174 -3.48 12.67 -5.96
C ASP A 174 -4.83 11.93 -6.02
N LEU A 175 -5.40 11.56 -4.87
CA LEU A 175 -6.73 10.96 -4.81
C LEU A 175 -7.80 11.87 -5.44
N PHE A 176 -7.84 13.14 -5.03
CA PHE A 176 -8.80 14.11 -5.58
C PHE A 176 -8.61 14.31 -7.08
N ARG A 177 -7.39 14.51 -7.52
CA ARG A 177 -7.04 14.70 -8.94
C ARG A 177 -7.49 13.52 -9.80
N ILE A 178 -7.24 12.28 -9.36
CA ILE A 178 -7.61 11.08 -10.13
C ILE A 178 -9.12 10.84 -10.08
N LYS A 179 -9.76 11.03 -8.93
CA LYS A 179 -11.23 10.94 -8.83
C LYS A 179 -11.93 11.94 -9.76
N GLN A 180 -11.49 13.19 -9.77
CA GLN A 180 -12.02 14.22 -10.67
C GLN A 180 -11.87 13.81 -12.15
N LYS A 181 -10.72 13.24 -12.53
CA LYS A 181 -10.47 12.74 -13.88
C LYS A 181 -11.42 11.61 -14.28
N LEU A 182 -11.86 10.81 -13.31
CA LEU A 182 -12.76 9.67 -13.50
C LEU A 182 -14.24 10.00 -13.30
N GLY A 183 -14.59 11.22 -12.89
CA GLY A 183 -15.96 11.61 -12.55
C GLY A 183 -16.52 10.92 -11.29
N LEU A 184 -15.65 10.62 -10.30
CA LEU A 184 -15.98 9.94 -9.05
C LEU A 184 -16.09 10.92 -7.87
#